data_d012d05007e93870eed115a1276c1015
#
_entry.id   d012d05007e93870eed115a1276c1015
#
_cell.length_a   1.000
_cell.length_b   1.000
_cell.length_c   1.000
_cell.angle_alpha   90.00
_cell.angle_beta   90.00
_cell.angle_gamma   90.00
#
_symmetry.space_group_name_H-M   'P 1'
#
loop_
_entity.id
_entity.type
_entity.pdbx_description
1 polymer ?
#
loop_
_entity_poly.entity_id
_entity_poly.type
_entity_poly.pdbx_seq_one_letter_code
_entity_poly.pdbx_strand_id
1 'polypeptide(L)'
;MKPIILYTDTFLSLISPFMKIAGITLFPFIILRKKYKDVPRWMEGRKQNLIQHESIHIKQQIEMLVIPFYMWYIIEWFVKLFIYGKGAYKNLSFEREANLYENRKDYLQFRKPYSWTKYL
;
A
#
# COMPACT_ATOMS: atom_id res chain seq x y z
N MET A 1 -14.55 -2.30 -8.22
CA MET A 1 -13.84 -1.30 -9.02
C MET A 1 -12.42 -1.75 -9.28
N LYS A 2 -11.98 -1.65 -10.54
CA LYS A 2 -10.60 -2.01 -10.88
C LYS A 2 -9.71 -0.78 -10.77
N PRO A 3 -8.63 -0.83 -10.00
CA PRO A 3 -7.70 0.30 -9.94
C PRO A 3 -6.96 0.48 -11.27
N ILE A 4 -6.52 1.71 -11.52
CA ILE A 4 -5.72 2.03 -12.69
C ILE A 4 -4.25 1.90 -12.30
N ILE A 5 -3.51 1.01 -12.99
CA ILE A 5 -2.12 0.74 -12.66
C ILE A 5 -1.21 1.55 -13.59
N LEU A 6 -0.34 2.37 -12.99
CA LEU A 6 0.65 3.16 -13.71
C LEU A 6 2.05 2.67 -13.36
N TYR A 7 2.96 2.72 -14.32
CA TYR A 7 4.34 2.29 -14.12
C TYR A 7 5.28 3.48 -14.37
N THR A 8 5.86 4.00 -13.30
CA THR A 8 6.79 5.14 -13.40
C THR A 8 7.74 5.15 -12.22
N ASP A 9 8.98 5.57 -12.46
CA ASP A 9 9.97 5.71 -11.40
C ASP A 9 10.09 7.14 -10.88
N THR A 10 9.67 8.13 -11.66
CA THR A 10 9.90 9.55 -11.35
C THR A 10 9.27 9.94 -10.02
N PHE A 11 7.98 9.69 -9.86
CA PHE A 11 7.26 10.07 -8.64
C PHE A 11 7.78 9.28 -7.43
N LEU A 12 7.98 7.97 -7.62
CA LEU A 12 8.45 7.11 -6.54
C LEU A 12 9.86 7.47 -6.08
N SER A 13 10.70 7.93 -7.01
CA SER A 13 12.05 8.38 -6.68
C SER A 13 12.07 9.66 -5.88
N LEU A 14 11.09 10.55 -6.11
CA LEU A 14 10.99 11.81 -5.36
C LEU A 14 10.69 11.56 -3.87
N ILE A 15 9.91 10.54 -3.55
CA ILE A 15 9.53 10.25 -2.17
C ILE A 15 10.39 9.15 -1.52
N SER A 16 11.24 8.48 -2.29
CA SER A 16 12.11 7.40 -1.80
C SER A 16 13.12 7.80 -0.72
N PRO A 17 13.61 9.05 -0.64
CA PRO A 17 14.48 9.44 0.47
C PRO A 17 13.80 9.29 1.84
N PHE A 18 12.47 9.35 1.89
CA PHE A 18 11.69 9.25 3.12
C PHE A 18 11.27 7.82 3.41
N MET A 19 11.03 7.03 2.37
CA MET A 19 10.66 5.61 2.49
C MET A 19 11.00 4.87 1.21
N LYS A 20 11.55 3.64 1.38
CA LYS A 20 11.82 2.77 0.23
C LYS A 20 10.50 2.10 -0.15
N ILE A 21 9.98 2.45 -1.33
CA ILE A 21 8.71 1.91 -1.79
C ILE A 21 8.83 1.34 -3.19
N ALA A 22 8.22 0.18 -3.39
CA ALA A 22 8.11 -0.47 -4.70
C ALA A 22 6.89 0.07 -5.44
N GLY A 23 5.90 0.57 -4.72
CA GLY A 23 4.69 1.14 -5.27
C GLY A 23 3.97 1.99 -4.25
N ILE A 24 2.98 2.74 -4.71
CA ILE A 24 2.13 3.56 -3.86
C ILE A 24 0.71 3.60 -4.42
N THR A 25 -0.27 3.73 -3.54
CA THR A 25 -1.67 3.86 -3.92
C THR A 25 -2.14 5.29 -3.71
N LEU A 26 -2.55 5.92 -4.81
CA LEU A 26 -3.20 7.22 -4.78
C LEU A 26 -4.52 7.06 -5.53
N PHE A 27 -5.61 6.84 -4.82
CA PHE A 27 -6.91 6.52 -5.40
C PHE A 27 -7.25 7.41 -6.60
N PRO A 28 -7.68 6.90 -7.72
CA PRO A 28 -7.92 5.48 -8.04
C PRO A 28 -6.71 4.76 -8.64
N PHE A 29 -5.51 5.31 -8.48
CA PHE A 29 -4.30 4.83 -9.15
C PHE A 29 -3.44 3.98 -8.21
N ILE A 30 -2.84 2.94 -8.79
CA ILE A 30 -1.72 2.21 -8.18
C ILE A 30 -0.49 2.53 -9.04
N ILE A 31 0.54 3.10 -8.42
CA ILE A 31 1.76 3.50 -9.12
C ILE A 31 2.87 2.55 -8.71
N LEU A 32 3.44 1.84 -9.68
CA LEU A 32 4.50 0.86 -9.46
C LEU A 32 5.78 1.30 -10.17
N ARG A 33 6.93 0.78 -9.69
CA ARG A 33 8.20 0.98 -10.38
C ARG A 33 8.13 0.38 -11.78
N LYS A 34 8.84 1.00 -12.74
CA LYS A 34 8.86 0.53 -14.13
C LYS A 34 9.31 -0.91 -14.28
N LYS A 35 10.20 -1.38 -13.39
CA LYS A 35 10.69 -2.75 -13.43
C LYS A 35 9.60 -3.81 -13.30
N TYR A 36 8.41 -3.42 -12.80
CA TYR A 36 7.29 -4.34 -12.67
C TYR A 36 6.37 -4.37 -13.89
N LYS A 37 6.63 -3.53 -14.92
CA LYS A 37 5.79 -3.51 -16.10
C LYS A 37 5.90 -4.80 -16.89
N ASP A 38 7.13 -5.22 -17.20
CA ASP A 38 7.42 -6.44 -17.93
C ASP A 38 8.37 -7.26 -17.09
N VAL A 39 7.85 -8.20 -16.31
CA VAL A 39 8.65 -9.01 -15.42
C VAL A 39 8.85 -10.41 -15.99
N PRO A 40 10.03 -11.04 -15.74
CA PRO A 40 10.21 -12.44 -16.10
C PRO A 40 9.24 -13.32 -15.30
N ARG A 41 8.97 -14.50 -15.83
CA ARG A 41 7.97 -15.41 -15.27
C ARG A 41 8.20 -15.72 -13.79
N TRP A 42 9.46 -15.80 -13.37
CA TRP A 42 9.80 -16.10 -11.97
C TRP A 42 9.46 -14.96 -11.00
N MET A 43 9.28 -13.72 -11.50
CA MET A 43 8.88 -12.56 -10.69
C MET A 43 7.37 -12.28 -10.71
N GLU A 44 6.60 -13.03 -11.49
CA GLU A 44 5.16 -12.76 -11.66
C GLU A 44 4.42 -12.84 -10.33
N GLY A 45 4.75 -13.82 -9.50
CA GLY A 45 4.14 -13.97 -8.18
C GLY A 45 4.38 -12.76 -7.28
N ARG A 46 5.62 -12.24 -7.29
CA ARG A 46 5.97 -11.05 -6.52
C ARG A 46 5.19 -9.83 -7.01
N LYS A 47 5.06 -9.68 -8.32
CA LYS A 47 4.28 -8.59 -8.91
C LYS A 47 2.82 -8.66 -8.49
N GLN A 48 2.21 -9.85 -8.52
CA GLN A 48 0.83 -10.04 -8.11
C GLN A 48 0.64 -9.74 -6.62
N ASN A 49 1.59 -10.13 -5.77
CA ASN A 49 1.55 -9.80 -4.35
C ASN A 49 1.60 -8.28 -4.13
N LEU A 50 2.42 -7.58 -4.90
CA LEU A 50 2.52 -6.13 -4.82
C LEU A 50 1.22 -5.46 -5.25
N ILE A 51 0.61 -5.92 -6.32
CA ILE A 51 -0.68 -5.41 -6.79
C ILE A 51 -1.76 -5.67 -5.74
N GLN A 52 -1.77 -6.85 -5.14
CA GLN A 52 -2.70 -7.18 -4.06
C GLN A 52 -2.51 -6.25 -2.86
N HIS A 53 -1.26 -6.01 -2.46
CA HIS A 53 -0.92 -5.10 -1.36
C HIS A 53 -1.51 -3.70 -1.61
N GLU A 54 -1.26 -3.15 -2.80
CA GLU A 54 -1.76 -1.82 -3.15
C GLU A 54 -3.28 -1.80 -3.32
N SER A 55 -3.86 -2.92 -3.78
CA SER A 55 -5.32 -3.04 -3.90
C SER A 55 -6.00 -3.04 -2.54
N ILE A 56 -5.36 -3.57 -1.50
CA ILE A 56 -5.86 -3.47 -0.13
C ILE A 56 -5.91 -1.99 0.28
N HIS A 57 -4.88 -1.20 -0.06
CA HIS A 57 -4.90 0.24 0.21
C HIS A 57 -6.03 0.97 -0.52
N ILE A 58 -6.37 0.54 -1.74
CA ILE A 58 -7.53 1.10 -2.45
C ILE A 58 -8.81 0.92 -1.61
N LYS A 59 -8.99 -0.28 -1.05
CA LYS A 59 -10.16 -0.54 -0.20
C LYS A 59 -10.16 0.32 1.06
N GLN A 60 -8.99 0.47 1.70
CA GLN A 60 -8.84 1.33 2.87
C GLN A 60 -9.18 2.78 2.53
N GLN A 61 -8.71 3.27 1.38
CA GLN A 61 -8.96 4.65 0.95
C GLN A 61 -10.43 4.89 0.65
N ILE A 62 -11.09 3.94 -0.02
CA ILE A 62 -12.52 4.06 -0.34
C ILE A 62 -13.35 4.11 0.95
N GLU A 63 -13.10 3.20 1.89
CA GLU A 63 -13.91 3.13 3.11
C GLU A 63 -13.73 4.37 3.99
N MET A 64 -12.60 5.05 3.91
CA MET A 64 -12.33 6.26 4.66
C MET A 64 -12.55 7.54 3.84
N LEU A 65 -13.18 7.44 2.66
CA LEU A 65 -13.47 8.57 1.79
C LEU A 65 -12.20 9.32 1.31
N VAL A 66 -11.12 8.59 1.09
CA VAL A 66 -9.86 9.03 0.48
C VAL A 66 -9.13 10.11 1.29
N ILE A 67 -9.66 11.34 1.39
CA ILE A 67 -8.97 12.43 2.09
C ILE A 67 -8.79 12.14 3.59
N PRO A 68 -9.80 11.70 4.34
CA PRO A 68 -9.58 11.27 5.73
C PRO A 68 -8.57 10.14 5.86
N PHE A 69 -8.46 9.24 4.86
CA PHE A 69 -7.44 8.20 4.85
C PHE A 69 -6.05 8.82 4.88
N TYR A 70 -5.76 9.79 4.01
CA TYR A 70 -4.44 10.42 3.97
C TYR A 70 -4.13 11.17 5.25
N MET A 71 -5.12 11.86 5.81
CA MET A 71 -4.94 12.56 7.08
C MET A 71 -4.59 11.59 8.20
N TRP A 72 -5.33 10.49 8.31
CA TRP A 72 -5.06 9.48 9.33
C TRP A 72 -3.70 8.82 9.12
N TYR A 73 -3.36 8.51 7.87
CA TYR A 73 -2.08 7.92 7.52
C TYR A 73 -0.91 8.78 8.01
N ILE A 74 -0.97 10.08 7.74
CA ILE A 74 0.07 11.02 8.15
C ILE A 74 0.15 11.12 9.67
N ILE A 75 -0.98 11.23 10.33
CA ILE A 75 -1.04 11.33 11.80
C ILE A 75 -0.48 10.06 12.44
N GLU A 76 -0.92 8.91 11.98
CA GLU A 76 -0.44 7.63 12.52
C GLU A 76 1.06 7.46 12.27
N TRP A 77 1.54 7.81 11.08
CA TRP A 77 2.96 7.75 10.74
C TRP A 77 3.77 8.64 11.69
N PHE A 78 3.30 9.86 11.90
CA PHE A 78 3.98 10.82 12.78
C PHE A 78 4.07 10.29 14.21
N VAL A 79 2.98 9.77 14.75
CA VAL A 79 2.96 9.18 16.10
C VAL A 79 3.92 7.99 16.17
N LYS A 80 3.89 7.11 15.20
CA LYS A 80 4.73 5.91 15.19
C LYS A 80 6.19 6.21 14.92
N LEU A 81 6.49 7.36 14.32
CA LEU A 81 7.86 7.82 14.16
C LEU A 81 8.55 7.98 15.53
N PHE A 82 7.83 8.50 16.52
CA PHE A 82 8.36 8.64 17.87
C PHE A 82 8.53 7.29 18.59
N ILE A 83 7.71 6.31 18.24
CA ILE A 83 7.75 4.99 18.88
C ILE A 83 8.75 4.05 18.19
N TYR A 84 8.75 4.03 16.86
CA TYR A 84 9.50 3.05 16.07
C TYR A 84 10.64 3.65 15.24
N GLY A 85 10.78 4.97 15.20
CA GLY A 85 11.82 5.61 14.38
C GLY A 85 11.66 5.22 12.90
N LYS A 86 12.73 4.69 12.31
CA LYS A 86 12.72 4.26 10.91
C LYS A 86 11.72 3.14 10.61
N GLY A 87 11.24 2.45 11.65
CA GLY A 87 10.24 1.39 11.50
C GLY A 87 8.80 1.89 11.49
N ALA A 88 8.56 3.21 11.52
CA ALA A 88 7.21 3.77 11.58
C ALA A 88 6.35 3.32 10.41
N TYR A 89 6.89 3.34 9.19
CA TYR A 89 6.15 2.95 7.99
C TYR A 89 5.65 1.51 8.08
N LYS A 90 6.51 0.58 8.45
CA LYS A 90 6.14 -0.83 8.56
C LYS A 90 5.06 -1.08 9.62
N ASN A 91 4.99 -0.21 10.62
CA ASN A 91 4.09 -0.37 11.76
C ASN A 91 2.80 0.41 11.62
N LEU A 92 2.58 1.09 10.49
CA LEU A 92 1.28 1.68 10.21
C LEU A 92 0.22 0.60 10.12
N SER A 93 -0.94 0.85 10.72
CA SER A 93 -2.05 -0.12 10.69
C SER A 93 -2.42 -0.51 9.26
N PHE A 94 -2.43 0.46 8.35
CA PHE A 94 -2.71 0.22 6.94
C PHE A 94 -1.70 -0.70 6.29
N GLU A 95 -0.41 -0.47 6.57
CA GLU A 95 0.67 -1.30 5.99
C GLU A 95 0.69 -2.69 6.62
N ARG A 96 0.39 -2.79 7.91
CA ARG A 96 0.34 -4.09 8.58
C ARG A 96 -0.75 -4.98 8.00
N GLU A 97 -1.92 -4.43 7.76
CA GLU A 97 -2.99 -5.20 7.10
C GLU A 97 -2.54 -5.66 5.70
N ALA A 98 -2.02 -4.73 4.90
CA ALA A 98 -1.62 -5.03 3.53
C ALA A 98 -0.50 -6.07 3.47
N ASN A 99 0.50 -5.97 4.35
CA ASN A 99 1.62 -6.91 4.38
C ASN A 99 1.19 -8.32 4.81
N LEU A 100 0.23 -8.42 5.73
CA LEU A 100 -0.26 -9.72 6.19
C LEU A 100 -1.01 -10.49 5.11
N TYR A 101 -1.71 -9.79 4.23
CA TYR A 101 -2.65 -10.42 3.32
C TYR A 101 -2.30 -10.26 1.84
N GLU A 102 -1.13 -9.69 1.54
CA GLU A 102 -0.71 -9.51 0.14
C GLU A 102 -0.54 -10.84 -0.61
N ASN A 103 -0.30 -11.93 0.12
CA ASN A 103 -0.15 -13.27 -0.45
C ASN A 103 -1.48 -14.03 -0.59
N ARG A 104 -2.53 -13.55 0.06
CA ARG A 104 -3.81 -14.26 0.07
C ARG A 104 -4.69 -13.76 -1.06
N LYS A 105 -4.76 -14.53 -2.15
CA LYS A 105 -5.43 -14.11 -3.39
C LYS A 105 -6.91 -13.79 -3.24
N ASP A 106 -7.59 -14.46 -2.31
CA ASP A 106 -9.03 -14.27 -2.08
C ASP A 106 -9.36 -13.25 -1.00
N TYR A 107 -8.35 -12.62 -0.41
CA TYR A 107 -8.55 -11.74 0.75
C TYR A 107 -9.55 -10.61 0.49
N LEU A 108 -9.47 -9.96 -0.67
CA LEU A 108 -10.35 -8.83 -0.99
C LEU A 108 -11.83 -9.25 -1.08
N GLN A 109 -12.11 -10.52 -1.38
CA GLN A 109 -13.47 -11.04 -1.43
C GLN A 109 -14.08 -11.19 -0.03
N PHE A 110 -13.25 -11.46 0.98
CA PHE A 110 -13.68 -11.72 2.34
C PHE A 110 -13.36 -10.60 3.32
N ARG A 111 -12.59 -9.61 2.87
CA ARG A 111 -12.17 -8.50 3.72
C ARG A 111 -13.37 -7.69 4.22
N LYS A 112 -13.41 -7.47 5.53
CA LYS A 112 -14.43 -6.62 6.14
C LYS A 112 -13.96 -5.16 6.15
N PRO A 113 -14.89 -4.20 6.02
CA PRO A 113 -14.52 -2.78 6.14
C PRO A 113 -13.83 -2.50 7.48
N TYR A 114 -12.86 -1.59 7.44
CA TYR A 114 -12.09 -1.16 8.61
C TYR A 114 -11.27 -2.27 9.26
N SER A 115 -10.89 -3.30 8.48
CA SER A 115 -10.05 -4.39 9.00
C SER A 115 -8.69 -3.90 9.49
N TRP A 116 -8.20 -2.76 8.96
CA TRP A 116 -6.94 -2.17 9.38
C TRP A 116 -6.92 -1.78 10.86
N THR A 117 -8.08 -1.50 11.43
CA THR A 117 -8.17 -1.06 12.85
C THR A 117 -7.67 -2.10 13.83
N LYS A 118 -7.62 -3.37 13.44
CA LYS A 118 -7.06 -4.43 14.28
C LYS A 118 -5.57 -4.27 14.54
N TYR A 119 -4.90 -3.44 13.76
CA TYR A 119 -3.45 -3.31 13.77
C TYR A 119 -2.96 -1.95 14.26
N LEU A 120 -3.85 -1.18 14.82
CA LEU A 120 -3.52 0.14 15.40
C LEU A 120 -2.46 0.05 16.51
#